data_78a7e0093fd85efc16298fe9b4a0f013
#
_entry.id   78a7e0093fd85efc16298fe9b4a0f013
#
_cell.length_a   1.000
_cell.length_b   1.000
_cell.length_c   1.000
_cell.angle_alpha   90.00
_cell.angle_beta   90.00
_cell.angle_gamma   90.00
#
_symmetry.space_group_name_H-M   'P 1'
#
loop_
_entity.id
_entity.type
_entity.pdbx_description
1 polymer ?
#
loop_
_entity_poly.entity_id
_entity_poly.type
_entity_poly.pdbx_seq_one_letter_code
_entity_poly.pdbx_strand_id
1 'polypeptide(L)'
;MRNLAGVADAGVLWSDANRIELGLECQVVGMSKIKERRLQELGVDCHPGTMVGEYVPFYFCPRSIMLYILHRGNHPELTYQGGQRPMVHLQSDLRTVVTWAEQQGRRWAFSNVNAGAYYAQFFACLEQLDEVNWTGVRATDFRNAQIKDGKQAEFLMHESFPWPLVEKVGVFNGATVEEVREALAGASQKPTVEVERNWYY
;
A
#
# COMPACT_ATOMS: atom_id res chain seq x y z
N MET A 1 5.70 5.81 -10.66
CA MET A 1 5.39 6.75 -11.75
C MET A 1 4.55 6.14 -12.87
N ARG A 2 5.00 5.07 -13.56
CA ARG A 2 4.32 4.54 -14.77
C ARG A 2 2.83 4.21 -14.59
N ASN A 3 2.43 3.75 -13.40
CA ASN A 3 1.03 3.39 -13.12
C ASN A 3 0.18 4.59 -12.65
N LEU A 4 0.79 5.72 -12.27
CA LEU A 4 0.11 6.79 -11.54
C LEU A 4 -0.96 7.49 -12.38
N ALA A 5 -0.64 7.84 -13.63
CA ALA A 5 -1.59 8.48 -14.54
C ALA A 5 -2.85 7.62 -14.73
N GLY A 6 -2.68 6.33 -15.06
CA GLY A 6 -3.81 5.41 -15.24
C GLY A 6 -4.67 5.23 -13.99
N VAL A 7 -4.07 5.24 -12.79
CA VAL A 7 -4.81 5.19 -11.52
C VAL A 7 -5.61 6.47 -11.30
N ALA A 8 -4.99 7.63 -11.52
CA ALA A 8 -5.63 8.92 -11.32
C ALA A 8 -6.75 9.19 -12.34
N ASP A 9 -6.55 8.82 -13.60
CA ASP A 9 -7.53 8.94 -14.68
C ASP A 9 -8.73 7.98 -14.46
N ALA A 10 -8.46 6.76 -13.99
CA ALA A 10 -9.51 5.81 -13.62
C ALA A 10 -10.25 6.22 -12.33
N GLY A 11 -9.69 7.12 -11.53
CA GLY A 11 -10.26 7.56 -10.26
C GLY A 11 -10.19 6.49 -9.15
N VAL A 12 -9.39 5.42 -9.33
CA VAL A 12 -9.39 4.28 -8.43
C VAL A 12 -8.07 3.49 -8.49
N LEU A 13 -7.62 2.97 -7.33
CA LEU A 13 -6.61 1.91 -7.24
C LEU A 13 -7.35 0.58 -7.13
N TRP A 14 -7.04 -0.36 -8.00
CA TRP A 14 -7.60 -1.72 -7.95
C TRP A 14 -6.75 -2.66 -7.12
N SER A 15 -7.38 -3.61 -6.43
CA SER A 15 -6.70 -4.76 -5.84
C SER A 15 -6.00 -5.61 -6.92
N ASP A 16 -5.06 -6.47 -6.52
CA ASP A 16 -4.41 -7.36 -7.49
C ASP A 16 -5.44 -8.31 -8.16
N ALA A 17 -6.44 -8.80 -7.40
CA ALA A 17 -7.51 -9.67 -7.94
C ALA A 17 -8.35 -8.93 -9.00
N ASN A 18 -8.91 -7.76 -8.66
CA ASN A 18 -9.75 -7.00 -9.59
C ASN A 18 -8.95 -6.49 -10.80
N ARG A 19 -7.69 -6.08 -10.60
CA ARG A 19 -6.83 -5.68 -11.72
C ARG A 19 -6.63 -6.82 -12.72
N ILE A 20 -6.43 -8.06 -12.24
CA ILE A 20 -6.27 -9.24 -13.10
C ILE A 20 -7.59 -9.56 -13.81
N GLU A 21 -8.71 -9.57 -13.10
CA GLU A 21 -10.04 -9.81 -13.65
C GLU A 21 -10.40 -8.81 -14.76
N LEU A 22 -10.07 -7.53 -14.54
CA LEU A 22 -10.30 -6.46 -15.52
C LEU A 22 -9.27 -6.43 -16.66
N GLY A 23 -8.25 -7.31 -16.65
CA GLY A 23 -7.19 -7.35 -17.67
C GLY A 23 -6.31 -6.11 -17.71
N LEU A 24 -6.18 -5.38 -16.60
CA LEU A 24 -5.42 -4.13 -16.55
C LEU A 24 -3.92 -4.42 -16.42
N GLU A 25 -3.14 -3.94 -17.37
CA GLU A 25 -1.68 -4.03 -17.32
C GLU A 25 -1.09 -3.00 -16.34
N CYS A 26 -0.06 -3.40 -15.63
CA CYS A 26 0.69 -2.50 -14.77
C CYS A 26 2.16 -2.91 -14.65
N GLN A 27 3.02 -1.98 -14.27
CA GLN A 27 4.38 -2.32 -13.85
C GLN A 27 4.32 -2.97 -12.47
N VAL A 28 4.62 -4.26 -12.40
CA VAL A 28 4.70 -4.99 -11.13
C VAL A 28 6.03 -4.66 -10.46
N VAL A 29 5.97 -4.27 -9.19
CA VAL A 29 7.13 -3.92 -8.36
C VAL A 29 7.33 -4.94 -7.23
N GLY A 30 6.25 -5.53 -6.73
CA GLY A 30 6.29 -6.54 -5.66
C GLY A 30 6.74 -7.92 -6.13
N MET A 31 6.98 -8.80 -5.16
CA MET A 31 7.42 -10.19 -5.41
C MET A 31 6.25 -11.05 -5.86
N SER A 32 6.39 -11.71 -7.01
CA SER A 32 5.32 -12.50 -7.65
C SER A 32 4.80 -13.63 -6.76
N LYS A 33 5.68 -14.36 -6.07
CA LYS A 33 5.27 -15.47 -5.17
C LYS A 33 4.42 -14.98 -3.99
N ILE A 34 4.75 -13.79 -3.43
CA ILE A 34 3.95 -13.22 -2.34
C ILE A 34 2.57 -12.83 -2.87
N LYS A 35 2.49 -12.25 -4.05
CA LYS A 35 1.23 -11.88 -4.70
C LYS A 35 0.35 -13.10 -4.98
N GLU A 36 0.93 -14.17 -5.53
CA GLU A 36 0.22 -15.42 -5.81
C GLU A 36 -0.37 -16.02 -4.52
N ARG A 37 0.43 -16.10 -3.45
CA ARG A 37 -0.04 -16.59 -2.15
C ARG A 37 -1.17 -15.72 -1.57
N ARG A 38 -1.07 -14.40 -1.69
CA ARG A 38 -2.13 -13.47 -1.25
C ARG A 38 -3.44 -13.66 -2.03
N LEU A 39 -3.35 -14.06 -3.30
CA LEU A 39 -4.52 -14.30 -4.15
C LEU A 39 -5.18 -15.66 -3.91
N GLN A 40 -4.42 -16.69 -3.50
CA GLN A 40 -4.89 -18.08 -3.54
C GLN A 40 -4.92 -18.78 -2.17
N GLU A 41 -4.11 -18.33 -1.20
CA GLU A 41 -3.88 -19.10 0.03
C GLU A 41 -4.24 -18.34 1.31
N LEU A 42 -4.17 -17.00 1.29
CA LEU A 42 -4.30 -16.20 2.51
C LEU A 42 -5.67 -15.54 2.61
N GLY A 43 -6.51 -16.08 3.48
CA GLY A 43 -7.82 -15.51 3.80
C GLY A 43 -7.70 -14.32 4.76
N VAL A 44 -8.73 -13.48 4.79
CA VAL A 44 -8.90 -12.38 5.76
C VAL A 44 -9.91 -12.82 6.82
N ASP A 45 -9.44 -13.22 8.00
CA ASP A 45 -10.27 -13.90 9.02
C ASP A 45 -11.48 -13.09 9.47
N CYS A 46 -11.35 -11.76 9.59
CA CYS A 46 -12.45 -10.88 9.96
C CYS A 46 -13.48 -10.67 8.82
N HIS A 47 -13.19 -11.16 7.61
CA HIS A 47 -14.09 -11.16 6.45
C HIS A 47 -14.06 -12.54 5.75
N PRO A 48 -14.68 -13.57 6.35
CA PRO A 48 -14.64 -14.93 5.82
C PRO A 48 -15.05 -14.99 4.34
N GLY A 49 -14.34 -15.81 3.58
CA GLY A 49 -14.56 -15.98 2.14
C GLY A 49 -13.86 -14.97 1.25
N THR A 50 -13.04 -14.07 1.81
CA THR A 50 -12.19 -13.17 1.01
C THR A 50 -10.72 -13.48 1.17
N MET A 51 -9.93 -13.20 0.13
CA MET A 51 -8.48 -13.38 0.08
C MET A 51 -7.76 -12.04 0.20
N VAL A 52 -6.57 -12.03 0.80
CA VAL A 52 -5.75 -10.81 0.94
C VAL A 52 -5.49 -10.11 -0.40
N GLY A 53 -5.37 -10.88 -1.50
CA GLY A 53 -5.18 -10.33 -2.85
C GLY A 53 -6.37 -9.57 -3.43
N GLU A 54 -7.57 -9.67 -2.80
CA GLU A 54 -8.76 -8.90 -3.13
C GLU A 54 -8.77 -7.50 -2.50
N TYR A 55 -7.72 -7.15 -1.75
CA TYR A 55 -7.61 -5.86 -1.06
C TYR A 55 -6.47 -5.02 -1.61
N VAL A 56 -6.66 -3.70 -1.60
CA VAL A 56 -5.62 -2.71 -1.85
C VAL A 56 -4.88 -2.44 -0.56
N PRO A 57 -3.58 -2.76 -0.45
CA PRO A 57 -2.82 -2.64 0.78
C PRO A 57 -2.16 -1.26 0.94
N PHE A 58 -2.14 -0.76 2.17
CA PHE A 58 -1.37 0.42 2.57
C PHE A 58 -0.57 0.13 3.83
N TYR A 59 0.71 0.48 3.84
CA TYR A 59 1.52 0.43 5.07
C TYR A 59 1.17 1.58 6.01
N PHE A 60 1.25 1.35 7.31
CA PHE A 60 1.12 2.40 8.33
C PHE A 60 2.37 3.31 8.43
N CYS A 61 3.40 3.07 7.64
CA CYS A 61 4.57 3.93 7.58
C CYS A 61 5.12 4.05 6.16
N PRO A 62 5.68 5.21 5.78
CA PRO A 62 6.24 5.39 4.44
C PRO A 62 7.52 4.58 4.22
N ARG A 63 8.37 4.44 5.26
CA ARG A 63 9.63 3.64 5.16
C ARG A 63 9.34 2.17 5.47
N SER A 64 8.57 1.52 4.60
CA SER A 64 8.24 0.10 4.71
C SER A 64 9.46 -0.80 4.46
N ILE A 65 9.37 -2.06 4.90
CA ILE A 65 10.39 -3.08 4.58
C ILE A 65 10.48 -3.32 3.08
N MET A 66 9.34 -3.30 2.36
CA MET A 66 9.36 -3.43 0.89
C MET A 66 10.14 -2.29 0.22
N LEU A 67 9.96 -1.05 0.67
CA LEU A 67 10.73 0.09 0.15
C LEU A 67 12.24 -0.07 0.43
N TYR A 68 12.60 -0.62 1.61
CA TYR A 68 14.00 -0.93 1.93
C TYR A 68 14.58 -1.99 0.99
N ILE A 69 13.81 -3.03 0.67
CA ILE A 69 14.23 -4.05 -0.30
C ILE A 69 14.47 -3.43 -1.68
N LEU A 70 13.60 -2.52 -2.14
CA LEU A 70 13.79 -1.76 -3.38
C LEU A 70 15.03 -0.87 -3.33
N HIS A 71 15.27 -0.20 -2.18
CA HIS A 71 16.45 0.62 -1.97
C HIS A 71 17.74 -0.21 -2.06
N ARG A 72 17.76 -1.39 -1.45
CA ARG A 72 18.94 -2.28 -1.45
C ARG A 72 19.14 -2.99 -2.80
N GLY A 73 18.07 -3.30 -3.52
CA GLY A 73 18.11 -3.97 -4.82
C GLY A 73 18.73 -5.37 -4.81
N ASN A 74 18.84 -6.03 -3.63
CA ASN A 74 19.60 -7.26 -3.44
C ASN A 74 18.76 -8.48 -3.04
N HIS A 75 17.44 -8.42 -3.17
CA HIS A 75 16.59 -9.55 -2.87
C HIS A 75 16.46 -10.47 -4.08
N PRO A 76 16.66 -11.82 -3.95
CA PRO A 76 16.71 -12.74 -5.09
C PRO A 76 15.41 -12.83 -5.89
N GLU A 77 14.25 -12.58 -5.26
CA GLU A 77 12.93 -12.58 -5.90
C GLU A 77 12.52 -11.21 -6.46
N LEU A 78 13.37 -10.19 -6.32
CA LEU A 78 13.07 -8.85 -6.80
C LEU A 78 13.39 -8.74 -8.29
N THR A 79 12.38 -8.69 -9.14
CA THR A 79 12.53 -8.49 -10.60
C THR A 79 12.63 -7.00 -10.99
N TYR A 80 12.07 -6.11 -10.15
CA TYR A 80 12.14 -4.68 -10.37
C TYR A 80 13.52 -4.12 -10.01
N GLN A 81 14.18 -3.43 -10.94
CA GLN A 81 15.55 -2.89 -10.80
C GLN A 81 15.63 -1.36 -10.72
N GLY A 82 14.48 -0.67 -10.67
CA GLY A 82 14.43 0.80 -10.68
C GLY A 82 14.79 1.48 -9.35
N GLY A 83 15.00 0.71 -8.28
CA GLY A 83 15.26 1.24 -6.95
C GLY A 83 14.05 1.96 -6.35
N GLN A 84 14.27 2.75 -5.29
CA GLN A 84 13.17 3.42 -4.59
C GLN A 84 12.83 4.82 -5.14
N ARG A 85 13.74 5.49 -5.85
CA ARG A 85 13.55 6.88 -6.28
C ARG A 85 12.34 7.14 -7.17
N PRO A 86 11.98 6.22 -8.11
CA PRO A 86 10.77 6.39 -8.93
C PRO A 86 9.48 6.01 -8.20
N MET A 87 9.56 5.52 -6.97
CA MET A 87 8.37 5.24 -6.17
C MET A 87 7.76 6.55 -5.68
N VAL A 88 6.44 6.62 -5.68
CA VAL A 88 5.68 7.68 -5.04
C VAL A 88 4.92 7.09 -3.86
N HIS A 89 4.76 7.88 -2.80
CA HIS A 89 3.94 7.51 -1.67
C HIS A 89 2.57 8.16 -1.81
N LEU A 90 1.52 7.36 -1.68
CA LEU A 90 0.15 7.85 -1.59
C LEU A 90 -0.24 7.87 -0.10
N GLN A 91 -0.59 9.02 0.41
CA GLN A 91 -1.03 9.18 1.79
C GLN A 91 -2.51 9.47 1.85
N SER A 92 -3.18 8.84 2.81
CA SER A 92 -4.58 9.05 3.16
C SER A 92 -4.75 9.02 4.67
N ASP A 93 -5.74 9.72 5.20
CA ASP A 93 -6.11 9.62 6.61
C ASP A 93 -6.94 8.36 6.88
N LEU A 94 -6.47 7.50 7.79
CA LEU A 94 -7.11 6.23 8.10
C LEU A 94 -8.57 6.38 8.55
N ARG A 95 -8.87 7.37 9.41
CA ARG A 95 -10.22 7.55 9.95
C ARG A 95 -11.18 8.05 8.88
N THR A 96 -10.73 8.95 8.02
CA THR A 96 -11.47 9.42 6.85
C THR A 96 -11.79 8.26 5.91
N VAL A 97 -10.80 7.42 5.62
CA VAL A 97 -10.95 6.24 4.75
C VAL A 97 -11.95 5.23 5.34
N VAL A 98 -11.83 4.92 6.63
CA VAL A 98 -12.75 3.99 7.31
C VAL A 98 -14.16 4.54 7.35
N THR A 99 -14.33 5.81 7.71
CA THR A 99 -15.65 6.47 7.72
C THR A 99 -16.31 6.39 6.33
N TRP A 100 -15.55 6.68 5.28
CA TRP A 100 -16.03 6.53 3.90
C TRP A 100 -16.42 5.08 3.59
N ALA A 101 -15.57 4.12 3.95
CA ALA A 101 -15.83 2.70 3.68
C ALA A 101 -17.12 2.22 4.34
N GLU A 102 -17.35 2.58 5.61
CA GLU A 102 -18.55 2.25 6.36
C GLU A 102 -19.80 2.87 5.74
N GLN A 103 -19.74 4.15 5.34
CA GLN A 103 -20.85 4.84 4.66
C GLN A 103 -21.19 4.20 3.31
N GLN A 104 -20.21 3.62 2.61
CA GLN A 104 -20.40 2.95 1.32
C GLN A 104 -20.64 1.44 1.46
N GLY A 105 -20.72 0.89 2.67
CA GLY A 105 -20.85 -0.55 2.91
C GLY A 105 -19.67 -1.36 2.38
N ARG A 106 -18.46 -0.74 2.31
CA ARG A 106 -17.24 -1.38 1.80
C ARG A 106 -16.49 -2.06 2.94
N ARG A 107 -16.01 -3.28 2.68
CA ARG A 107 -15.17 -4.00 3.65
C ARG A 107 -13.78 -3.38 3.70
N TRP A 108 -13.27 -3.30 4.91
CA TRP A 108 -11.89 -2.93 5.19
C TRP A 108 -11.33 -3.77 6.32
N ALA A 109 -10.03 -3.91 6.38
CA ALA A 109 -9.35 -4.59 7.48
C ALA A 109 -7.98 -3.93 7.72
N PHE A 110 -7.33 -4.32 8.80
CA PHE A 110 -5.90 -4.11 8.96
C PHE A 110 -5.26 -5.36 9.56
N SER A 111 -3.97 -5.51 9.33
CA SER A 111 -3.17 -6.61 9.89
C SER A 111 -2.17 -6.09 10.92
N ASN A 112 -1.77 -6.94 11.87
CA ASN A 112 -0.75 -6.60 12.88
C ASN A 112 0.70 -6.79 12.38
N VAL A 113 0.88 -7.52 11.28
CA VAL A 113 2.16 -7.79 10.60
C VAL A 113 1.93 -7.78 9.08
N ASN A 114 2.91 -8.20 8.28
CA ASN A 114 2.73 -8.35 6.84
C ASN A 114 1.51 -9.24 6.54
N ALA A 115 0.53 -8.70 5.81
CA ALA A 115 -0.67 -9.44 5.44
C ALA A 115 -0.38 -10.66 4.51
N GLY A 116 0.84 -10.79 4.01
CA GLY A 116 1.35 -11.97 3.31
C GLY A 116 1.94 -13.06 4.19
N ALA A 117 1.90 -12.92 5.52
CA ALA A 117 2.39 -13.92 6.47
C ALA A 117 1.25 -14.85 6.90
N TYR A 118 1.53 -16.15 7.03
CA TYR A 118 0.52 -17.14 7.50
C TYR A 118 0.04 -16.92 8.94
N TYR A 119 0.81 -16.18 9.74
CA TYR A 119 0.48 -15.85 11.12
C TYR A 119 -0.09 -14.44 11.29
N ALA A 120 -0.40 -13.75 10.20
CA ALA A 120 -1.05 -12.45 10.26
C ALA A 120 -2.45 -12.58 10.85
N GLN A 121 -2.79 -11.67 11.75
CA GLN A 121 -4.14 -11.51 12.28
C GLN A 121 -4.78 -10.29 11.64
N PHE A 122 -6.08 -10.39 11.35
CA PHE A 122 -6.81 -9.32 10.69
C PHE A 122 -7.93 -8.78 11.59
N PHE A 123 -8.12 -7.48 11.54
CA PHE A 123 -9.08 -6.74 12.37
C PHE A 123 -9.88 -5.78 11.48
N ALA A 124 -11.16 -5.58 11.80
CA ALA A 124 -12.08 -4.68 11.10
C ALA A 124 -12.74 -3.68 12.06
N CYS A 125 -12.05 -3.28 13.11
CA CYS A 125 -12.55 -2.39 14.15
C CYS A 125 -11.44 -1.43 14.59
N LEU A 126 -11.66 -0.11 14.52
CA LEU A 126 -10.63 0.89 14.87
C LEU A 126 -10.23 0.85 16.35
N GLU A 127 -11.08 0.35 17.24
CA GLU A 127 -10.77 0.14 18.65
C GLU A 127 -9.67 -0.89 18.89
N GLN A 128 -9.42 -1.74 17.89
CA GLN A 128 -8.36 -2.76 17.94
C GLN A 128 -7.02 -2.28 17.33
N LEU A 129 -6.84 -0.99 17.06
CA LEU A 129 -5.59 -0.45 16.52
C LEU A 129 -4.39 -0.59 17.49
N ASP A 130 -4.61 -0.90 18.75
CA ASP A 130 -3.58 -1.26 19.74
C ASP A 130 -2.92 -2.62 19.47
N GLU A 131 -3.55 -3.49 18.66
CA GLU A 131 -2.95 -4.73 18.16
C GLU A 131 -1.82 -4.49 17.14
N VAL A 132 -1.74 -3.29 16.57
CA VAL A 132 -0.62 -2.87 15.73
C VAL A 132 0.57 -2.49 16.59
N ASN A 133 1.74 -3.07 16.32
CA ASN A 133 2.98 -2.69 16.97
C ASN A 133 3.45 -1.30 16.49
N TRP A 134 2.88 -0.25 17.07
CA TRP A 134 3.22 1.15 16.73
C TRP A 134 4.68 1.51 17.00
N THR A 135 5.35 0.81 17.93
CA THR A 135 6.79 0.96 18.14
C THR A 135 7.55 0.44 16.92
N GLY A 136 7.16 -0.72 16.39
CA GLY A 136 7.72 -1.28 15.15
C GLY A 136 7.43 -0.39 13.95
N VAL A 137 6.18 0.08 13.78
CA VAL A 137 5.78 0.98 12.69
C VAL A 137 6.67 2.22 12.65
N ARG A 138 6.92 2.86 13.79
CA ARG A 138 7.76 4.08 13.90
C ARG A 138 9.27 3.83 13.89
N ALA A 139 9.71 2.58 14.08
CA ALA A 139 11.13 2.26 14.20
C ALA A 139 11.91 2.60 12.93
N THR A 140 13.11 3.17 13.10
CA THR A 140 14.09 3.37 12.03
C THR A 140 15.11 2.23 11.98
N ASP A 141 15.33 1.55 13.12
CA ASP A 141 16.11 0.31 13.20
C ASP A 141 15.15 -0.88 13.34
N PHE A 142 15.21 -1.79 12.40
CA PHE A 142 14.35 -2.98 12.31
C PHE A 142 15.16 -4.28 12.19
N ARG A 143 16.36 -4.34 12.78
CA ARG A 143 17.18 -5.56 12.87
C ARG A 143 16.55 -6.60 13.80
N ASN A 144 15.81 -6.16 14.80
CA ASN A 144 15.00 -7.04 15.64
C ASN A 144 13.80 -7.59 14.86
N ALA A 145 13.55 -8.90 14.92
CA ALA A 145 12.50 -9.57 14.16
C ALA A 145 11.09 -9.05 14.50
N GLN A 146 10.77 -8.86 15.79
CA GLN A 146 9.45 -8.36 16.21
C GLN A 146 9.18 -6.93 15.73
N ILE A 147 10.21 -6.08 15.75
CA ILE A 147 10.15 -4.73 15.21
C ILE A 147 9.94 -4.77 13.69
N LYS A 148 10.69 -5.63 13.00
CA LYS A 148 10.56 -5.81 11.55
C LYS A 148 9.18 -6.29 11.15
N ASP A 149 8.62 -7.25 11.88
CA ASP A 149 7.28 -7.79 11.61
C ASP A 149 6.20 -6.72 11.83
N GLY A 150 6.22 -6.04 12.99
CA GLY A 150 5.27 -4.96 13.27
C GLY A 150 5.35 -3.79 12.28
N LYS A 151 6.55 -3.50 11.74
CA LYS A 151 6.74 -2.46 10.72
C LYS A 151 6.05 -2.78 9.39
N GLN A 152 5.60 -3.99 9.18
CA GLN A 152 4.93 -4.46 7.97
C GLN A 152 3.41 -4.58 8.12
N ALA A 153 2.84 -4.09 9.22
CA ALA A 153 1.39 -3.99 9.38
C ALA A 153 0.77 -3.17 8.24
N GLU A 154 -0.38 -3.62 7.76
CA GLU A 154 -1.04 -3.08 6.58
C GLU A 154 -2.50 -2.74 6.88
N PHE A 155 -2.98 -1.62 6.35
CA PHE A 155 -4.41 -1.37 6.14
C PHE A 155 -4.82 -1.94 4.78
N LEU A 156 -6.02 -2.48 4.67
CA LEU A 156 -6.53 -3.23 3.54
C LEU A 156 -7.92 -2.73 3.15
N MET A 157 -8.11 -2.22 1.93
CA MET A 157 -9.42 -1.84 1.39
C MET A 157 -9.89 -2.86 0.35
N HIS A 158 -11.06 -3.45 0.55
CA HIS A 158 -11.60 -4.49 -0.33
C HIS A 158 -11.88 -3.98 -1.75
N GLU A 159 -11.53 -4.77 -2.74
CA GLU A 159 -11.68 -4.56 -4.19
C GLU A 159 -10.92 -3.36 -4.74
N SER A 160 -11.16 -2.17 -4.23
CA SER A 160 -10.59 -0.95 -4.78
C SER A 160 -10.49 0.16 -3.75
N PHE A 161 -9.57 1.09 -3.96
CA PHE A 161 -9.39 2.29 -3.14
C PHE A 161 -9.67 3.53 -4.00
N PRO A 162 -10.65 4.38 -3.66
CA PRO A 162 -10.99 5.56 -4.43
C PRO A 162 -9.87 6.59 -4.44
N TRP A 163 -9.51 7.07 -5.62
CA TRP A 163 -8.51 8.12 -5.78
C TRP A 163 -8.80 9.40 -4.97
N PRO A 164 -10.07 9.88 -4.85
CA PRO A 164 -10.38 11.06 -4.04
C PRO A 164 -10.03 10.97 -2.55
N LEU A 165 -9.78 9.77 -2.03
CA LEU A 165 -9.31 9.58 -0.65
C LEU A 165 -7.79 9.76 -0.49
N VAL A 166 -7.05 9.90 -1.60
CA VAL A 166 -5.62 10.25 -1.56
C VAL A 166 -5.47 11.74 -1.31
N GLU A 167 -4.87 12.11 -0.20
CA GLU A 167 -4.70 13.52 0.21
C GLU A 167 -3.36 14.09 -0.25
N LYS A 168 -2.31 13.25 -0.24
CA LYS A 168 -0.96 13.68 -0.57
C LYS A 168 -0.22 12.62 -1.39
N VAL A 169 0.60 13.09 -2.34
CA VAL A 169 1.62 12.31 -3.03
C VAL A 169 3.01 12.79 -2.57
N GLY A 170 3.69 11.94 -1.80
CA GLY A 170 5.05 12.19 -1.36
C GLY A 170 6.07 11.67 -2.38
N VAL A 171 7.06 12.50 -2.75
CA VAL A 171 8.08 12.17 -3.74
C VAL A 171 9.50 12.39 -3.21
N PHE A 172 10.48 11.77 -3.86
CA PHE A 172 11.88 11.82 -3.43
C PHE A 172 12.54 13.19 -3.63
N ASN A 173 12.25 13.92 -4.71
CA ASN A 173 12.89 15.19 -5.06
C ASN A 173 11.98 16.09 -5.93
N GLY A 174 12.42 17.33 -6.16
CA GLY A 174 11.66 18.32 -6.94
C GLY A 174 11.44 17.94 -8.42
N ALA A 175 12.37 17.23 -9.06
CA ALA A 175 12.17 16.78 -10.44
C ALA A 175 10.98 15.81 -10.52
N THR A 176 10.84 14.91 -9.55
CA THR A 176 9.70 13.98 -9.46
C THR A 176 8.38 14.70 -9.16
N VAL A 177 8.40 15.88 -8.53
CA VAL A 177 7.17 16.70 -8.33
C VAL A 177 6.55 17.07 -9.67
N GLU A 178 7.34 17.57 -10.61
CA GLU A 178 6.82 17.99 -11.92
C GLU A 178 6.31 16.79 -12.74
N GLU A 179 7.04 15.68 -12.74
CA GLU A 179 6.60 14.45 -13.38
C GLU A 179 5.25 13.94 -12.81
N VAL A 180 5.05 14.04 -11.49
CA VAL A 180 3.79 13.67 -10.84
C VAL A 180 2.67 14.64 -11.23
N ARG A 181 2.94 15.95 -11.22
CA ARG A 181 1.94 16.96 -11.61
C ARG A 181 1.47 16.78 -13.05
N GLU A 182 2.40 16.48 -13.96
CA GLU A 182 2.07 16.15 -15.35
C GLU A 182 1.21 14.88 -15.42
N ALA A 183 1.59 13.81 -14.71
CA ALA A 183 0.81 12.56 -14.65
C ALA A 183 -0.60 12.75 -14.07
N LEU A 184 -0.81 13.76 -13.22
CA LEU A 184 -2.10 14.08 -12.59
C LEU A 184 -2.85 15.20 -13.32
N ALA A 185 -2.37 15.68 -14.47
CA ALA A 185 -2.98 16.83 -15.15
C ALA A 185 -4.45 16.59 -15.51
N GLY A 186 -4.81 15.38 -15.94
CA GLY A 186 -6.16 14.95 -16.30
C GLY A 186 -7.05 14.49 -15.15
N ALA A 187 -6.49 14.30 -13.96
CA ALA A 187 -7.23 13.78 -12.81
C ALA A 187 -8.31 14.76 -12.33
N SER A 188 -9.49 14.22 -12.01
CA SER A 188 -10.63 15.01 -11.49
C SER A 188 -10.35 15.59 -10.10
N GLN A 189 -9.53 14.90 -9.30
CA GLN A 189 -9.08 15.34 -7.98
C GLN A 189 -7.55 15.27 -7.94
N LYS A 190 -6.93 16.32 -7.44
CA LYS A 190 -5.47 16.46 -7.37
C LYS A 190 -5.03 16.55 -5.92
N PRO A 191 -4.41 15.49 -5.40
CA PRO A 191 -3.77 15.53 -4.07
C PRO A 191 -2.63 16.53 -4.06
N THR A 192 -2.22 16.99 -2.87
CA THR A 192 -0.99 17.78 -2.73
C THR A 192 0.23 16.94 -3.15
N VAL A 193 1.19 17.55 -3.86
CA VAL A 193 2.42 16.86 -4.27
C VAL A 193 3.60 17.54 -3.60
N GLU A 194 4.30 16.81 -2.72
CA GLU A 194 5.35 17.36 -1.87
C GLU A 194 6.61 16.50 -1.88
N VAL A 195 7.77 17.17 -1.70
CA VAL A 195 9.04 16.46 -1.50
C VAL A 195 9.12 15.96 -0.06
N GLU A 196 9.08 14.65 0.11
CA GLU A 196 9.10 13.96 1.40
C GLU A 196 10.33 13.04 1.51
N ARG A 197 11.50 13.67 1.53
CA ARG A 197 12.78 12.93 1.49
C ARG A 197 12.94 11.95 2.65
N ASN A 198 12.36 12.27 3.81
CA ASN A 198 12.40 11.45 5.02
C ASN A 198 11.53 10.17 4.90
N TRP A 199 10.71 10.06 3.87
CA TRP A 199 9.91 8.85 3.59
C TRP A 199 10.70 7.78 2.83
N TYR A 200 11.96 8.07 2.45
CA TYR A 200 12.85 7.19 1.70
C TYR A 200 14.08 6.78 2.54
N TYR A 201 14.81 5.76 2.09
CA TYR A 201 16.05 5.29 2.69
C TYR A 201 17.29 5.95 2.07
#